data_e2588417f652c759626338ce863a7ea1
#
_entry.id   e2588417f652c759626338ce863a7ea1
#
_cell.length_a   1.000
_cell.length_b   1.000
_cell.length_c   1.000
_cell.angle_alpha   90.00
_cell.angle_beta   90.00
_cell.angle_gamma   90.00
#
_symmetry.space_group_name_H-M   'P 1'
#
loop_
_entity.id
_entity.type
_entity.pdbx_description
1 polymer ?
#
loop_
_entity_poly.entity_id
_entity_poly.type
_entity_poly.pdbx_seq_one_letter_code
_entity_poly.pdbx_strand_id
1 'polypeptide(L)'
;KRQELACVSCHAIGGTGPKVGPDLVSIGASAPLDYLIESLLEPNKKIKEGYHMTVVTTKEGKVIAGLMESSTKQKTILREVSGNLVEIAGKNVRSKTISPASLMPPGLTASLSEPEFVDLVRFLSELGKEGPYRFPSTRFQRTLRIPKANTATSIKDPKRFHLIPKERTDELLAMVNGNIPLAEVPPTSRGT
;
A
#
# COMPACT_ATOMS: atom_id res chain seq x y z
N LYS A 1 -0.74 -1.87 -17.32
CA LYS A 1 -1.11 -1.13 -16.09
C LYS A 1 -1.53 0.28 -16.49
N ARG A 2 -2.81 0.61 -16.37
CA ARG A 2 -3.27 1.97 -16.60
C ARG A 2 -2.88 2.81 -15.38
N GLN A 3 -1.97 3.75 -15.55
CA GLN A 3 -1.54 4.69 -14.50
C GLN A 3 -2.71 5.60 -14.05
N GLU A 4 -3.73 5.71 -14.88
CA GLU A 4 -4.93 6.55 -14.66
C GLU A 4 -5.79 6.08 -13.48
N LEU A 5 -5.77 4.79 -13.13
CA LEU A 5 -6.59 4.27 -12.03
C LEU A 5 -6.11 4.69 -10.64
N ALA A 6 -4.84 5.06 -10.51
CA ALA A 6 -4.22 5.59 -9.30
C ALA A 6 -4.51 4.81 -7.97
N CYS A 7 -5.04 3.59 -8.04
CA CYS A 7 -5.42 2.79 -6.86
C CYS A 7 -4.28 2.65 -5.87
N VAL A 8 -3.08 2.35 -6.39
CA VAL A 8 -1.86 2.16 -5.58
C VAL A 8 -1.25 3.46 -5.06
N SER A 9 -1.80 4.63 -5.41
CA SER A 9 -1.41 5.91 -4.79
C SER A 9 -2.02 6.10 -3.39
N CYS A 10 -3.08 5.34 -3.08
CA CYS A 10 -3.77 5.39 -1.80
C CYS A 10 -3.73 4.05 -1.06
N HIS A 11 -3.81 2.93 -1.77
CA HIS A 11 -3.88 1.59 -1.21
C HIS A 11 -2.52 0.90 -1.19
N ALA A 12 -2.21 0.27 -0.07
CA ALA A 12 -1.12 -0.69 0.03
C ALA A 12 -1.59 -2.09 -0.41
N ILE A 13 -0.64 -2.95 -0.78
CA ILE A 13 -0.84 -4.40 -0.94
C ILE A 13 0.27 -5.11 -0.17
N GLY A 14 -0.09 -5.87 0.86
CA GLY A 14 0.87 -6.59 1.71
C GLY A 14 1.80 -5.66 2.50
N GLY A 15 1.30 -4.54 2.96
CA GLY A 15 2.05 -3.53 3.72
C GLY A 15 2.99 -2.66 2.88
N THR A 16 3.06 -2.90 1.55
CA THR A 16 3.85 -2.09 0.63
C THR A 16 2.95 -1.07 -0.06
N GLY A 17 3.24 0.21 0.12
CA GLY A 17 2.47 1.32 -0.45
C GLY A 17 1.96 2.30 0.59
N PRO A 18 1.21 3.32 0.15
CA PRO A 18 0.60 4.33 1.01
C PRO A 18 -0.44 3.73 1.96
N LYS A 19 -0.74 4.48 3.03
CA LYS A 19 -1.73 4.10 4.05
C LYS A 19 -2.93 5.07 4.08
N VAL A 20 -3.27 5.65 2.95
CA VAL A 20 -4.43 6.54 2.80
C VAL A 20 -5.71 5.74 2.65
N GLY A 21 -5.63 4.60 1.95
CA GLY A 21 -6.69 3.60 1.88
C GLY A 21 -6.33 2.33 2.65
N PRO A 22 -7.29 1.43 2.90
CA PRO A 22 -7.02 0.13 3.49
C PRO A 22 -6.06 -0.70 2.63
N ASP A 23 -5.26 -1.55 3.29
CA ASP A 23 -4.44 -2.55 2.60
C ASP A 23 -5.35 -3.57 1.92
N LEU A 24 -5.12 -3.83 0.65
CA LEU A 24 -5.95 -4.71 -0.18
C LEU A 24 -5.50 -6.18 -0.15
N VAL A 25 -4.42 -6.51 0.56
CA VAL A 25 -3.80 -7.85 0.55
C VAL A 25 -4.77 -9.00 0.85
N SER A 26 -5.80 -8.77 1.64
CA SER A 26 -6.78 -9.77 2.04
C SER A 26 -8.22 -9.41 1.68
N ILE A 27 -8.41 -8.42 0.82
CA ILE A 27 -9.75 -7.88 0.57
C ILE A 27 -10.69 -8.93 -0.03
N GLY A 28 -10.21 -9.76 -0.94
CA GLY A 28 -11.00 -10.82 -1.57
C GLY A 28 -11.36 -11.97 -0.65
N ALA A 29 -10.56 -12.20 0.41
CA ALA A 29 -10.89 -13.20 1.44
C ALA A 29 -11.85 -12.66 2.51
N SER A 30 -11.90 -11.32 2.70
CA SER A 30 -12.64 -10.68 3.79
C SER A 30 -13.91 -9.96 3.35
N ALA A 31 -14.08 -9.69 2.07
CA ALA A 31 -15.22 -8.94 1.52
C ALA A 31 -15.96 -9.75 0.46
N PRO A 32 -17.30 -9.76 0.45
CA PRO A 32 -18.09 -10.38 -0.59
C PRO A 32 -18.01 -9.58 -1.89
N LEU A 33 -18.32 -10.22 -3.02
CA LEU A 33 -18.15 -9.67 -4.35
C LEU A 33 -18.98 -8.41 -4.60
N ASP A 34 -20.22 -8.40 -4.13
CA ASP A 34 -21.13 -7.26 -4.22
C ASP A 34 -20.57 -6.03 -3.48
N TYR A 35 -19.96 -6.23 -2.31
CA TYR A 35 -19.29 -5.16 -1.58
C TYR A 35 -18.09 -4.58 -2.34
N LEU A 36 -17.31 -5.43 -3.04
CA LEU A 36 -16.19 -4.97 -3.85
C LEU A 36 -16.67 -4.10 -5.02
N ILE A 37 -17.70 -4.56 -5.72
CA ILE A 37 -18.33 -3.82 -6.83
C ILE A 37 -18.90 -2.48 -6.34
N GLU A 38 -19.67 -2.52 -5.26
CA GLU A 38 -20.28 -1.33 -4.68
C GLU A 38 -19.21 -0.32 -4.23
N SER A 39 -18.13 -0.78 -3.59
CA SER A 39 -17.04 0.10 -3.16
C SER A 39 -16.29 0.78 -4.31
N LEU A 40 -16.24 0.15 -5.48
CA LEU A 40 -15.62 0.73 -6.68
C LEU A 40 -16.52 1.74 -7.38
N LEU A 41 -17.83 1.49 -7.40
CA LEU A 41 -18.81 2.32 -8.10
C LEU A 41 -19.35 3.46 -7.22
N GLU A 42 -19.61 3.17 -5.95
CA GLU A 42 -20.24 4.06 -4.98
C GLU A 42 -19.41 4.16 -3.68
N PRO A 43 -18.17 4.71 -3.71
CA PRO A 43 -17.25 4.67 -2.57
C PRO A 43 -17.75 5.42 -1.32
N ASN A 44 -18.76 6.27 -1.46
CA ASN A 44 -19.40 6.98 -0.35
C ASN A 44 -20.50 6.17 0.35
N LYS A 45 -20.99 5.09 -0.28
CA LYS A 45 -22.16 4.35 0.23
C LYS A 45 -21.83 3.57 1.48
N LYS A 46 -20.64 2.99 1.53
CA LYS A 46 -20.18 2.18 2.66
C LYS A 46 -18.68 2.35 2.90
N ILE A 47 -18.33 3.23 3.80
CA ILE A 47 -16.94 3.52 4.15
C ILE A 47 -16.51 2.57 5.28
N LYS A 48 -15.38 1.89 5.10
CA LYS A 48 -14.81 1.01 6.12
C LYS A 48 -14.51 1.79 7.40
N GLU A 49 -14.81 1.20 8.55
CA GLU A 49 -14.48 1.77 9.86
C GLU A 49 -12.99 2.16 9.94
N GLY A 50 -12.72 3.34 10.49
CA GLY A 50 -11.37 3.91 10.55
C GLY A 50 -10.91 4.64 9.28
N TYR A 51 -11.69 4.58 8.16
CA TYR A 51 -11.35 5.25 6.91
C TYR A 51 -12.29 6.41 6.54
N HIS A 52 -13.10 6.84 7.49
CA HIS A 52 -13.92 8.05 7.34
C HIS A 52 -13.04 9.29 7.30
N MET A 53 -13.29 10.17 6.35
CA MET A 53 -12.60 11.45 6.26
C MET A 53 -13.00 12.34 7.44
N THR A 54 -11.98 12.82 8.15
CA THR A 54 -12.18 13.79 9.22
C THR A 54 -11.77 15.18 8.75
N VAL A 55 -12.63 16.16 9.00
CA VAL A 55 -12.37 17.57 8.71
C VAL A 55 -12.15 18.30 10.02
N VAL A 56 -11.00 18.93 10.17
CA VAL A 56 -10.64 19.76 11.31
C VAL A 56 -10.56 21.22 10.88
N THR A 57 -11.31 22.10 11.56
CA THR A 57 -11.18 23.54 11.39
C THR A 57 -10.39 24.08 12.57
N THR A 58 -9.33 24.84 12.31
CA THR A 58 -8.53 25.48 13.33
C THR A 58 -9.18 26.79 13.79
N LYS A 59 -8.74 27.32 14.94
CA LYS A 59 -9.20 28.65 15.45
C LYS A 59 -8.86 29.80 14.50
N GLU A 60 -7.79 29.62 13.71
CA GLU A 60 -7.36 30.59 12.68
C GLU A 60 -8.17 30.46 11.38
N GLY A 61 -9.13 29.52 11.32
CA GLY A 61 -9.97 29.30 10.14
C GLY A 61 -9.37 28.35 9.09
N LYS A 62 -8.20 27.76 9.34
CA LYS A 62 -7.63 26.76 8.42
C LYS A 62 -8.44 25.47 8.48
N VAL A 63 -8.80 24.93 7.31
CA VAL A 63 -9.51 23.65 7.16
C VAL A 63 -8.52 22.59 6.69
N ILE A 64 -8.45 21.48 7.43
CA ILE A 64 -7.55 20.35 7.16
C ILE A 64 -8.43 19.10 7.12
N ALA A 65 -8.32 18.31 6.04
CA ALA A 65 -9.07 17.08 5.84
C ALA A 65 -8.13 15.89 5.66
N GLY A 66 -8.47 14.75 6.24
CA GLY A 66 -7.68 13.54 6.13
C GLY A 66 -8.24 12.40 6.98
N LEU A 67 -7.52 11.30 7.01
CA LEU A 67 -7.80 10.20 7.94
C LEU A 67 -7.32 10.55 9.34
N MET A 68 -8.10 10.20 10.34
CA MET A 68 -7.73 10.34 11.73
C MET A 68 -6.70 9.26 12.11
N GLU A 69 -5.44 9.64 12.31
CA GLU A 69 -4.41 8.74 12.83
C GLU A 69 -4.45 8.66 14.36
N SER A 70 -4.59 9.80 14.99
CA SER A 70 -4.76 9.88 16.44
C SER A 70 -5.41 11.18 16.86
N SER A 71 -6.11 11.16 18.00
CA SER A 71 -6.69 12.35 18.60
C SER A 71 -6.61 12.25 20.12
N THR A 72 -5.91 13.20 20.73
CA THR A 72 -5.79 13.38 22.18
C THR A 72 -6.22 14.79 22.56
N LYS A 73 -6.27 15.10 23.84
CA LYS A 73 -6.49 16.48 24.32
C LYS A 73 -5.37 17.43 23.87
N GLN A 74 -4.15 16.91 23.72
CA GLN A 74 -2.96 17.70 23.39
C GLN A 74 -2.83 17.93 21.89
N LYS A 75 -3.17 16.94 21.05
CA LYS A 75 -2.99 17.00 19.60
C LYS A 75 -3.93 16.10 18.83
N THR A 76 -4.19 16.49 17.60
CA THR A 76 -4.86 15.69 16.57
C THR A 76 -3.89 15.50 15.41
N ILE A 77 -3.73 14.26 14.93
CA ILE A 77 -2.91 13.93 13.76
C ILE A 77 -3.82 13.41 12.68
N LEU A 78 -3.77 14.04 11.51
CA LEU A 78 -4.47 13.62 10.31
C LEU A 78 -3.46 13.17 9.25
N ARG A 79 -3.82 12.15 8.49
CA ARG A 79 -3.13 11.77 7.26
C ARG A 79 -3.88 12.32 6.07
N GLU A 80 -3.26 13.25 5.36
CA GLU A 80 -3.81 13.84 4.14
C GLU A 80 -3.78 12.85 2.97
N VAL A 81 -4.52 13.16 1.90
CA VAL A 81 -4.54 12.39 0.65
C VAL A 81 -3.14 12.24 0.03
N SER A 82 -2.26 13.20 0.25
CA SER A 82 -0.85 13.14 -0.13
C SER A 82 -0.04 12.04 0.61
N GLY A 83 -0.62 11.46 1.68
CA GLY A 83 0.05 10.55 2.60
C GLY A 83 0.79 11.24 3.74
N ASN A 84 0.92 12.57 3.71
CA ASN A 84 1.60 13.34 4.74
C ASN A 84 0.80 13.37 6.04
N LEU A 85 1.51 13.37 7.17
CA LEU A 85 0.90 13.56 8.49
C LEU A 85 0.91 15.04 8.85
N VAL A 86 -0.26 15.55 9.24
CA VAL A 86 -0.43 16.90 9.74
C VAL A 86 -0.80 16.85 11.22
N GLU A 87 0.02 17.43 12.04
CA GLU A 87 -0.21 17.55 13.48
C GLU A 87 -0.85 18.90 13.80
N ILE A 88 -1.97 18.87 14.52
CA ILE A 88 -2.73 20.05 14.94
C ILE A 88 -2.77 20.04 16.47
N ALA A 89 -2.21 21.07 17.09
CA ALA A 89 -2.27 21.22 18.54
C ALA A 89 -3.73 21.30 19.02
N GLY A 90 -4.08 20.56 20.07
CA GLY A 90 -5.46 20.46 20.56
C GLY A 90 -6.07 21.81 20.90
N LYS A 91 -5.26 22.74 21.46
CA LYS A 91 -5.66 24.13 21.75
C LYS A 91 -6.07 24.94 20.51
N ASN A 92 -5.59 24.53 19.31
CA ASN A 92 -5.87 25.22 18.05
C ASN A 92 -7.08 24.61 17.30
N VAL A 93 -7.60 23.48 17.73
CA VAL A 93 -8.79 22.86 17.13
C VAL A 93 -10.02 23.69 17.53
N ARG A 94 -10.76 24.18 16.52
CA ARG A 94 -12.06 24.85 16.69
C ARG A 94 -13.20 23.84 16.60
N SER A 95 -13.18 23.01 15.55
CA SER A 95 -14.17 21.96 15.34
C SER A 95 -13.54 20.75 14.66
N LYS A 96 -14.16 19.60 14.88
CA LYS A 96 -13.79 18.33 14.26
C LYS A 96 -15.08 17.61 13.88
N THR A 97 -15.22 17.28 12.59
CA THR A 97 -16.40 16.61 12.03
C THR A 97 -15.98 15.45 11.16
N ILE A 98 -16.78 14.39 11.14
CA ILE A 98 -16.63 13.28 10.21
C ILE A 98 -17.42 13.63 8.97
N SER A 99 -16.77 13.58 7.81
CA SER A 99 -17.41 13.79 6.52
C SER A 99 -18.15 12.52 6.08
N PRO A 100 -19.32 12.64 5.44
CA PRO A 100 -19.98 11.51 4.81
C PRO A 100 -19.27 11.09 3.50
N ALA A 101 -18.36 11.89 2.98
CA ALA A 101 -17.60 11.58 1.77
C ALA A 101 -16.37 10.73 2.10
N SER A 102 -16.12 9.75 1.24
CA SER A 102 -14.90 8.94 1.24
C SER A 102 -13.70 9.73 0.71
N LEU A 103 -12.49 9.39 1.15
CA LEU A 103 -11.26 9.84 0.48
C LEU A 103 -11.06 9.16 -0.88
N MET A 104 -11.69 8.00 -1.12
CA MET A 104 -11.73 7.38 -2.43
C MET A 104 -12.74 8.15 -3.30
N PRO A 105 -12.29 8.85 -4.36
CA PRO A 105 -13.21 9.63 -5.19
C PRO A 105 -14.12 8.72 -6.02
N PRO A 106 -15.37 9.11 -6.27
CA PRO A 106 -16.24 8.40 -7.20
C PRO A 106 -15.72 8.52 -8.63
N GLY A 107 -16.08 7.54 -9.49
CA GLY A 107 -15.75 7.56 -10.91
C GLY A 107 -14.33 7.13 -11.27
N LEU A 108 -13.51 6.63 -10.33
CA LEU A 108 -12.16 6.13 -10.62
C LEU A 108 -12.13 5.03 -11.68
N THR A 109 -13.21 4.28 -11.83
CA THR A 109 -13.34 3.18 -12.78
C THR A 109 -14.06 3.56 -14.06
N ALA A 110 -14.47 4.83 -14.22
CA ALA A 110 -15.27 5.27 -15.36
C ALA A 110 -14.56 5.16 -16.72
N SER A 111 -13.24 5.12 -16.74
CA SER A 111 -12.43 4.93 -17.94
C SER A 111 -12.25 3.46 -18.35
N LEU A 112 -12.68 2.52 -17.51
CA LEU A 112 -12.59 1.10 -17.80
C LEU A 112 -13.72 0.66 -18.72
N SER A 113 -13.39 -0.20 -19.68
CA SER A 113 -14.39 -1.01 -20.38
C SER A 113 -14.98 -2.06 -19.43
N GLU A 114 -16.16 -2.58 -19.75
CA GLU A 114 -16.81 -3.61 -18.95
C GLU A 114 -15.91 -4.84 -18.70
N PRO A 115 -15.20 -5.43 -19.69
CA PRO A 115 -14.25 -6.52 -19.44
C PRO A 115 -13.12 -6.14 -18.47
N GLU A 116 -12.55 -4.93 -18.60
CA GLU A 116 -11.49 -4.46 -17.72
C GLU A 116 -12.00 -4.26 -16.27
N PHE A 117 -13.23 -3.80 -16.12
CA PHE A 117 -13.84 -3.69 -14.79
C PHE A 117 -14.05 -5.06 -14.16
N VAL A 118 -14.55 -6.03 -14.93
CA VAL A 118 -14.71 -7.43 -14.48
C VAL A 118 -13.36 -8.04 -14.07
N ASP A 119 -12.31 -7.81 -14.86
CA ASP A 119 -10.95 -8.28 -14.54
C ASP A 119 -10.43 -7.65 -13.25
N LEU A 120 -10.66 -6.35 -13.03
CA LEU A 120 -10.29 -5.66 -11.80
C LEU A 120 -11.02 -6.28 -10.58
N VAL A 121 -12.33 -6.46 -10.70
CA VAL A 121 -13.14 -7.05 -9.62
C VAL A 121 -12.69 -8.47 -9.32
N ARG A 122 -12.42 -9.28 -10.36
CA ARG A 122 -11.87 -10.63 -10.22
C ARG A 122 -10.51 -10.61 -9.53
N PHE A 123 -9.59 -9.75 -9.96
CA PHE A 123 -8.30 -9.59 -9.30
C PHE A 123 -8.46 -9.29 -7.81
N LEU A 124 -9.28 -8.31 -7.46
CA LEU A 124 -9.53 -7.94 -6.05
C LEU A 124 -10.14 -9.09 -5.26
N SER A 125 -11.07 -9.85 -5.87
CA SER A 125 -11.73 -10.98 -5.22
C SER A 125 -10.81 -12.17 -4.95
N GLU A 126 -9.66 -12.26 -5.61
CA GLU A 126 -8.65 -13.31 -5.40
C GLU A 126 -7.59 -12.93 -4.37
N LEU A 127 -7.48 -11.63 -4.00
CA LEU A 127 -6.50 -11.19 -3.02
C LEU A 127 -6.80 -11.78 -1.63
N GLY A 128 -5.80 -12.38 -1.02
CA GLY A 128 -5.90 -13.04 0.29
C GLY A 128 -6.38 -14.48 0.25
N LYS A 129 -6.66 -15.03 -0.94
CA LYS A 129 -6.99 -16.44 -1.16
C LYS A 129 -5.76 -17.22 -1.62
N GLU A 130 -5.82 -18.55 -1.51
CA GLU A 130 -4.82 -19.43 -2.12
C GLU A 130 -4.95 -19.36 -3.65
N GLY A 131 -3.85 -19.14 -4.34
CA GLY A 131 -3.85 -19.04 -5.80
C GLY A 131 -2.73 -18.16 -6.36
N PRO A 132 -2.79 -17.81 -7.66
CA PRO A 132 -1.72 -17.08 -8.34
C PRO A 132 -1.50 -15.66 -7.80
N TYR A 133 -2.49 -15.08 -7.14
CA TYR A 133 -2.42 -13.73 -6.53
C TYR A 133 -2.17 -13.78 -5.02
N ARG A 134 -1.78 -14.95 -4.48
CA ARG A 134 -1.42 -15.08 -3.08
C ARG A 134 -0.22 -14.19 -2.76
N PHE A 135 -0.40 -13.31 -1.81
CA PHE A 135 0.72 -12.56 -1.26
C PHE A 135 1.53 -13.48 -0.34
N PRO A 136 2.85 -13.62 -0.53
CA PRO A 136 3.66 -14.46 0.36
C PRO A 136 3.53 -13.95 1.79
N SER A 137 3.11 -14.80 2.72
CA SER A 137 3.03 -14.46 4.15
C SER A 137 4.41 -14.27 4.79
N THR A 138 5.45 -14.74 4.16
CA THR A 138 6.83 -14.47 4.54
C THR A 138 7.15 -13.02 4.17
N ARG A 139 7.13 -12.14 5.16
CA ARG A 139 7.81 -10.86 5.04
C ARG A 139 9.25 -11.17 4.64
N PHE A 140 9.60 -10.83 3.41
CA PHE A 140 11.01 -10.68 3.10
C PHE A 140 11.51 -9.58 4.02
N GLN A 141 12.19 -9.97 5.12
CA GLN A 141 12.90 -9.00 5.93
C GLN A 141 14.03 -8.49 5.05
N ARG A 142 13.79 -7.37 4.38
CA ARG A 142 14.84 -6.54 3.78
C ARG A 142 15.64 -5.81 4.87
N THR A 143 15.84 -6.43 6.01
CA THR A 143 16.80 -5.95 6.97
C THR A 143 18.13 -6.61 6.61
N LEU A 144 18.82 -6.02 5.64
CA LEU A 144 20.26 -6.20 5.57
C LEU A 144 20.80 -5.71 6.92
N ARG A 145 21.06 -6.61 7.86
CA ARG A 145 21.93 -6.31 8.98
C ARG A 145 23.31 -6.18 8.37
N ILE A 146 23.68 -4.96 8.00
CA ILE A 146 25.07 -4.62 7.77
C ILE A 146 25.70 -4.75 9.16
N PRO A 147 26.61 -5.72 9.40
CA PRO A 147 27.37 -5.75 10.64
C PRO A 147 28.00 -4.37 10.77
N LYS A 148 27.78 -3.67 11.90
CA LYS A 148 28.58 -2.50 12.21
C LYS A 148 30.03 -2.96 12.06
N ALA A 149 30.75 -2.34 11.13
CA ALA A 149 32.18 -2.54 11.00
C ALA A 149 32.82 -2.02 12.29
N ASN A 150 32.86 -2.89 13.29
CA ASN A 150 33.76 -2.70 14.39
C ASN A 150 35.11 -3.07 13.85
N THR A 151 35.96 -2.05 13.78
CA THR A 151 37.38 -2.09 13.50
C THR A 151 37.76 -2.58 12.10
N ALA A 152 38.56 -1.78 11.48
CA ALA A 152 39.37 -1.93 10.29
C ALA A 152 39.87 -3.38 9.98
N THR A 153 38.97 -4.32 9.93
CA THR A 153 39.24 -5.57 9.25
C THR A 153 39.01 -5.25 7.78
N SER A 154 40.08 -4.78 7.21
CA SER A 154 40.30 -4.56 5.79
C SER A 154 39.47 -5.57 5.00
N ILE A 155 38.60 -5.08 4.13
CA ILE A 155 37.99 -5.84 3.05
C ILE A 155 39.13 -6.26 2.11
N LYS A 156 39.98 -7.18 2.56
CA LYS A 156 41.13 -7.68 1.80
C LYS A 156 40.81 -8.95 1.03
N ASP A 157 39.61 -9.50 1.20
CA ASP A 157 39.23 -10.70 0.49
C ASP A 157 37.94 -10.48 -0.33
N PRO A 158 38.04 -10.09 -1.61
CA PRO A 158 36.89 -9.93 -2.49
C PRO A 158 36.16 -11.24 -2.73
N LYS A 159 36.71 -12.41 -2.37
CA LYS A 159 36.06 -13.72 -2.53
C LYS A 159 34.96 -13.99 -1.49
N ARG A 160 34.87 -13.17 -0.43
CA ARG A 160 33.85 -13.32 0.61
C ARG A 160 32.52 -12.63 0.29
N PHE A 161 32.50 -11.76 -0.71
CA PHE A 161 31.28 -11.22 -1.27
C PHE A 161 30.97 -12.00 -2.53
N HIS A 162 30.05 -12.96 -2.45
CA HIS A 162 29.40 -13.47 -3.62
C HIS A 162 28.59 -12.30 -4.21
N LEU A 163 29.25 -11.49 -5.03
CA LEU A 163 28.55 -10.58 -5.90
C LEU A 163 27.60 -11.43 -6.74
N ILE A 164 26.35 -11.07 -6.74
CA ILE A 164 25.37 -11.70 -7.65
C ILE A 164 25.97 -11.57 -9.06
N PRO A 165 26.21 -12.66 -9.78
CA PRO A 165 26.77 -12.60 -11.11
C PRO A 165 25.92 -11.67 -11.98
N LYS A 166 26.56 -10.97 -12.93
CA LYS A 166 25.87 -10.00 -13.77
C LYS A 166 24.66 -10.61 -14.47
N GLU A 167 24.80 -11.87 -14.93
CA GLU A 167 23.73 -12.66 -15.55
C GLU A 167 22.53 -12.81 -14.61
N ARG A 168 22.78 -13.00 -13.31
CA ARG A 168 21.72 -13.11 -12.29
C ARG A 168 21.06 -11.77 -12.00
N THR A 169 21.82 -10.69 -12.10
CA THR A 169 21.28 -9.32 -11.94
C THR A 169 20.36 -8.97 -13.09
N ASP A 170 20.75 -9.33 -14.31
CA ASP A 170 19.95 -9.08 -15.52
C ASP A 170 18.66 -9.94 -15.51
N GLU A 171 18.73 -11.18 -15.04
CA GLU A 171 17.57 -12.05 -14.81
C GLU A 171 16.59 -11.47 -13.79
N LEU A 172 17.11 -10.98 -12.64
CA LEU A 172 16.30 -10.32 -11.61
C LEU A 172 15.66 -9.01 -12.10
N LEU A 173 16.39 -8.24 -12.91
CA LEU A 173 15.84 -7.03 -13.53
C LEU A 173 14.75 -7.37 -14.55
N ALA A 174 14.91 -8.45 -15.33
CA ALA A 174 13.89 -8.92 -16.26
C ALA A 174 12.61 -9.36 -15.53
N MET A 175 12.74 -10.00 -14.37
CA MET A 175 11.59 -10.37 -13.50
C MET A 175 10.88 -9.14 -12.93
N VAL A 176 11.64 -8.18 -12.43
CA VAL A 176 11.08 -6.91 -11.89
C VAL A 176 10.32 -6.15 -12.97
N ASN A 177 10.81 -6.21 -14.21
CA ASN A 177 10.19 -5.58 -15.37
C ASN A 177 9.02 -6.38 -15.98
N GLY A 178 8.70 -7.56 -15.41
CA GLY A 178 7.58 -8.40 -15.85
C GLY A 178 7.84 -9.22 -17.12
N ASN A 179 9.10 -9.37 -17.53
CA ASN A 179 9.49 -10.09 -18.74
C ASN A 179 9.65 -11.60 -18.54
N ILE A 180 9.71 -12.08 -17.28
CA ILE A 180 9.81 -13.51 -16.94
C ILE A 180 8.82 -13.84 -15.82
N PRO A 181 7.99 -14.89 -15.92
CA PRO A 181 7.10 -15.33 -14.86
C PRO A 181 7.89 -15.80 -13.62
N LEU A 182 7.46 -15.37 -12.44
CA LEU A 182 8.09 -15.74 -11.15
C LEU A 182 8.13 -17.26 -10.88
N ALA A 183 7.32 -18.05 -11.58
CA ALA A 183 7.23 -19.50 -11.41
C ALA A 183 8.41 -20.29 -12.00
N GLU A 184 9.26 -19.65 -12.82
CA GLU A 184 10.37 -20.31 -13.51
C GLU A 184 11.72 -20.18 -12.79
N VAL A 185 11.74 -19.59 -11.60
CA VAL A 185 12.98 -19.43 -10.83
C VAL A 185 13.28 -20.73 -10.07
N PRO A 186 14.33 -21.48 -10.41
CA PRO A 186 14.70 -22.65 -9.63
C PRO A 186 15.10 -22.23 -8.20
N PRO A 187 14.77 -23.05 -7.17
CA PRO A 187 15.20 -22.76 -5.81
C PRO A 187 16.73 -22.72 -5.77
N THR A 188 17.27 -21.66 -5.21
CA THR A 188 18.72 -21.56 -4.97
C THR A 188 19.14 -22.73 -4.10
N SER A 189 19.95 -23.63 -4.66
CA SER A 189 20.62 -24.68 -3.91
C SER A 189 21.41 -24.00 -2.78
N ARG A 190 21.03 -24.27 -1.55
CA ARG A 190 21.86 -23.92 -0.40
C ARG A 190 23.14 -24.72 -0.55
N GLY A 191 24.22 -24.03 -0.85
CA GLY A 191 25.54 -24.62 -0.76
C GLY A 191 25.79 -25.07 0.69
N THR A 192 26.11 -26.33 0.82
CA THR A 192 26.66 -26.95 2.02
C THR A 192 27.95 -26.27 2.45
#